data_49e00330425ff4ca4e3760de500b884b
#
_entry.id   49e00330425ff4ca4e3760de500b884b
#
_cell.length_a   1.000
_cell.length_b   1.000
_cell.length_c   1.000
_cell.angle_alpha   90.00
_cell.angle_beta   90.00
_cell.angle_gamma   90.00
#
_symmetry.space_group_name_H-M   'P 1'
#
loop_
_entity.id
_entity.type
_entity.pdbx_description
1 polymer ?
#
loop_
_entity_poly.entity_id
_entity_poly.type
_entity_poly.pdbx_seq_one_letter_code
_entity_poly.pdbx_strand_id
1 'polypeptide(L)'
;ELVYTKLHAGGKFDKGSYKVSGGLHGVGVSCVNALSSRMLSQVFRDGKIYQQEYGTGKPLYPVKVVGETDKRGTRQQFWPDPSIFTTTVYRWDIIASRMRELAYLNAGVKITLTDLRPDENGKTRTETFHAKDGLKEFVRYVDRHRTHLFDDVIYLKTEKQNIPIEVAVMYNTDYSENIHSYVN
;
A
#
# COMPACT_ATOMS: atom_id res chain seq x y z
N GLU A 1 -18.18 9.13 -0.36
CA GLU A 1 -18.99 8.14 -1.12
C GLU A 1 -18.42 7.92 -2.52
N LEU A 2 -18.29 8.97 -3.35
CA LEU A 2 -17.96 8.88 -4.77
C LEU A 2 -16.77 7.96 -5.08
N VAL A 3 -15.64 8.13 -4.39
CA VAL A 3 -14.41 7.34 -4.60
C VAL A 3 -14.55 5.84 -4.28
N TYR A 4 -15.54 5.47 -3.50
CA TYR A 4 -15.82 4.08 -3.14
C TYR A 4 -16.83 3.39 -4.08
N THR A 5 -17.62 4.17 -4.83
CA THR A 5 -18.77 3.65 -5.61
C THR A 5 -18.65 3.88 -7.11
N LYS A 6 -17.70 4.73 -7.54
CA LYS A 6 -17.48 5.04 -8.95
C LYS A 6 -16.06 4.72 -9.35
N LEU A 7 -15.89 4.11 -10.51
CA LEU A 7 -14.59 3.93 -11.14
C LEU A 7 -14.08 5.29 -11.64
N HIS A 8 -12.77 5.47 -11.61
CA HIS A 8 -12.10 6.69 -12.09
C HIS A 8 -12.57 7.99 -11.42
N ALA A 9 -13.12 7.90 -10.21
CA ALA A 9 -13.66 9.04 -9.46
C ALA A 9 -12.72 9.48 -8.34
N GLY A 10 -11.48 9.81 -8.65
CA GLY A 10 -10.50 10.26 -7.65
C GLY A 10 -9.82 11.56 -8.06
N GLY A 11 -9.30 12.31 -7.08
CA GLY A 11 -8.51 13.53 -7.32
C GLY A 11 -7.18 13.29 -8.05
N LYS A 12 -6.84 12.03 -8.36
CA LYS A 12 -5.62 11.65 -9.10
C LYS A 12 -5.65 12.04 -10.58
N PHE A 13 -6.83 12.32 -11.13
CA PHE A 13 -6.99 12.83 -12.50
C PHE A 13 -6.77 14.34 -12.61
N ASP A 14 -6.73 15.04 -11.49
CA ASP A 14 -6.39 16.44 -11.42
C ASP A 14 -4.89 16.60 -11.21
N LYS A 15 -4.18 17.10 -12.23
CA LYS A 15 -2.71 17.24 -12.26
C LYS A 15 -2.11 18.07 -11.12
N GLY A 16 -2.92 18.79 -10.35
CA GLY A 16 -2.49 19.62 -9.21
C GLY A 16 -2.62 18.95 -7.84
N SER A 17 -3.37 17.86 -7.73
CA SER A 17 -3.79 17.33 -6.42
C SER A 17 -2.78 16.39 -5.75
N TYR A 18 -1.94 15.70 -6.50
CA TYR A 18 -0.96 14.74 -5.98
C TYR A 18 0.37 14.86 -6.69
N LYS A 19 1.45 15.07 -5.93
CA LYS A 19 2.84 15.07 -6.47
C LYS A 19 3.33 13.64 -6.74
N VAL A 20 2.91 12.68 -5.92
CA VAL A 20 3.21 11.24 -6.06
C VAL A 20 1.98 10.47 -5.62
N SER A 21 1.55 9.48 -6.39
CA SER A 21 0.43 8.61 -6.00
C SER A 21 0.72 7.15 -6.34
N GLY A 22 0.61 6.26 -5.36
CA GLY A 22 0.66 4.82 -5.58
C GLY A 22 -0.61 4.30 -6.28
N GLY A 23 -0.65 4.40 -7.59
CA GLY A 23 -1.77 3.94 -8.42
C GLY A 23 -2.30 5.00 -9.38
N LEU A 24 -2.54 4.59 -10.62
CA LEU A 24 -2.78 5.49 -11.75
C LEU A 24 -4.26 5.61 -12.15
N HIS A 25 -5.12 4.65 -11.79
CA HIS A 25 -6.43 4.48 -12.41
C HIS A 25 -7.61 4.93 -11.54
N GLY A 26 -7.40 5.25 -10.24
CA GLY A 26 -8.49 5.66 -9.34
C GLY A 26 -9.59 4.61 -9.14
N VAL A 27 -9.24 3.31 -9.23
CA VAL A 27 -10.20 2.19 -9.14
C VAL A 27 -9.97 1.27 -7.94
N GLY A 28 -8.82 1.36 -7.26
CA GLY A 28 -8.43 0.37 -6.24
C GLY A 28 -9.45 0.25 -5.11
N VAL A 29 -9.85 1.35 -4.49
CA VAL A 29 -10.78 1.31 -3.35
C VAL A 29 -12.20 0.95 -3.75
N SER A 30 -12.66 1.35 -4.94
CA SER A 30 -13.98 0.95 -5.45
C SER A 30 -14.03 -0.54 -5.79
N CYS A 31 -12.94 -1.12 -6.31
CA CYS A 31 -12.82 -2.57 -6.48
C CYS A 31 -12.86 -3.31 -5.15
N VAL A 32 -12.10 -2.86 -4.13
CA VAL A 32 -12.16 -3.45 -2.78
C VAL A 32 -13.58 -3.42 -2.24
N ASN A 33 -14.29 -2.29 -2.38
CA ASN A 33 -15.67 -2.19 -1.94
C ASN A 33 -16.60 -3.16 -2.69
N ALA A 34 -16.50 -3.22 -4.01
CA ALA A 34 -17.34 -4.10 -4.84
C ALA A 34 -17.12 -5.59 -4.55
N LEU A 35 -15.87 -5.97 -4.19
CA LEU A 35 -15.48 -7.35 -3.88
C LEU A 35 -15.61 -7.71 -2.39
N SER A 36 -16.21 -6.83 -1.60
CA SER A 36 -16.43 -7.04 -0.17
C SER A 36 -17.91 -7.24 0.13
N SER A 37 -18.23 -8.23 0.94
CA SER A 37 -19.59 -8.40 1.49
C SER A 37 -19.97 -7.21 2.38
N ARG A 38 -18.98 -6.60 3.03
CA ARG A 38 -19.12 -5.41 3.87
C ARG A 38 -17.85 -4.57 3.81
N MET A 39 -17.99 -3.24 3.79
CA MET A 39 -16.89 -2.29 3.96
C MET A 39 -17.32 -1.14 4.86
N LEU A 40 -16.44 -0.75 5.79
CA LEU A 40 -16.62 0.39 6.68
C LEU A 40 -15.48 1.39 6.46
N SER A 41 -15.83 2.63 6.13
CA SER A 41 -14.90 3.74 5.97
C SER A 41 -15.10 4.77 7.05
N GLN A 42 -14.02 5.15 7.73
CA GLN A 42 -13.99 6.26 8.67
C GLN A 42 -12.93 7.28 8.23
N VAL A 43 -13.28 8.56 8.31
CA VAL A 43 -12.40 9.69 8.04
C VAL A 43 -12.34 10.56 9.27
N PHE A 44 -11.13 10.78 9.79
CA PHE A 44 -10.83 11.63 10.95
C PHE A 44 -10.34 12.97 10.43
N ARG A 45 -11.19 13.99 10.54
CA ARG A 45 -10.89 15.30 9.98
C ARG A 45 -11.71 16.40 10.68
N ASP A 46 -11.10 17.57 10.85
CA ASP A 46 -11.76 18.80 11.36
C ASP A 46 -12.50 18.57 12.70
N GLY A 47 -11.86 17.83 13.62
CA GLY A 47 -12.40 17.51 14.94
C GLY A 47 -13.49 16.43 14.96
N LYS A 48 -13.83 15.83 13.80
CA LYS A 48 -14.96 14.90 13.67
C LYS A 48 -14.57 13.58 13.06
N ILE A 49 -15.34 12.53 13.38
CA ILE A 49 -15.28 11.21 12.77
C ILE A 49 -16.47 11.09 11.81
N TYR A 50 -16.17 11.08 10.52
CA TYR A 50 -17.14 10.80 9.46
C TYR A 50 -17.12 9.33 9.13
N GLN A 51 -18.30 8.72 9.00
CA GLN A 51 -18.43 7.28 8.72
C GLN A 51 -19.44 7.02 7.62
N GLN A 52 -19.13 6.03 6.81
CA GLN A 52 -20.06 5.42 5.86
C GLN A 52 -19.77 3.92 5.75
N GLU A 53 -20.82 3.14 5.57
CA GLU A 53 -20.75 1.69 5.45
C GLU A 53 -21.37 1.26 4.13
N TYR A 54 -20.82 0.19 3.56
CA TYR A 54 -21.21 -0.36 2.25
C TYR A 54 -21.45 -1.86 2.37
N GLY A 55 -22.42 -2.33 1.60
CA GLY A 55 -22.69 -3.75 1.36
C GLY A 55 -22.56 -4.04 -0.13
N THR A 56 -21.64 -4.92 -0.50
CA THR A 56 -21.40 -5.34 -1.90
C THR A 56 -21.32 -4.13 -2.84
N GLY A 57 -20.48 -3.16 -2.51
CA GLY A 57 -20.25 -1.95 -3.30
C GLY A 57 -21.28 -0.83 -3.17
N LYS A 58 -22.41 -1.05 -2.49
CA LYS A 58 -23.51 -0.06 -2.35
C LYS A 58 -23.50 0.58 -0.96
N PRO A 59 -23.66 1.91 -0.84
CA PRO A 59 -23.76 2.56 0.45
C PRO A 59 -25.03 2.12 1.17
N LEU A 60 -24.92 1.78 2.47
CA LEU A 60 -26.05 1.39 3.30
C LEU A 60 -26.77 2.61 3.91
N TYR A 61 -26.04 3.72 4.04
CA TYR A 61 -26.56 5.00 4.52
C TYR A 61 -25.66 6.15 4.04
N PRO A 62 -26.16 7.40 4.02
CA PRO A 62 -25.33 8.57 3.71
C PRO A 62 -24.20 8.75 4.73
N VAL A 63 -23.11 9.45 4.34
CA VAL A 63 -22.03 9.83 5.28
C VAL A 63 -22.62 10.54 6.50
N LYS A 64 -22.23 10.10 7.69
CA LYS A 64 -22.65 10.69 8.95
C LYS A 64 -21.50 10.94 9.91
N VAL A 65 -21.65 11.92 10.78
CA VAL A 65 -20.75 12.14 11.92
C VAL A 65 -21.13 11.16 13.03
N VAL A 66 -20.13 10.41 13.53
CA VAL A 66 -20.33 9.39 14.58
C VAL A 66 -19.59 9.71 15.88
N GLY A 67 -18.77 10.75 15.90
CA GLY A 67 -18.02 11.16 17.08
C GLY A 67 -17.07 12.31 16.81
N GLU A 68 -16.32 12.69 17.84
CA GLU A 68 -15.28 13.70 17.81
C GLU A 68 -13.89 13.05 17.89
N THR A 69 -12.84 13.73 17.41
CA THR A 69 -11.48 13.24 17.41
C THR A 69 -10.47 14.38 17.28
N ASP A 70 -9.32 14.22 17.90
CA ASP A 70 -8.11 15.03 17.70
C ASP A 70 -7.20 14.48 16.60
N LYS A 71 -7.51 13.30 16.08
CA LYS A 71 -6.71 12.60 15.04
C LYS A 71 -7.06 13.10 13.65
N ARG A 72 -6.09 12.92 12.74
CA ARG A 72 -6.27 13.11 11.31
C ARG A 72 -5.86 11.85 10.55
N GLY A 73 -6.68 11.42 9.62
CA GLY A 73 -6.39 10.24 8.82
C GLY A 73 -7.64 9.49 8.40
N THR A 74 -7.46 8.23 8.00
CA THR A 74 -8.55 7.35 7.56
C THR A 74 -8.40 5.97 8.19
N ARG A 75 -9.52 5.29 8.40
CA ARG A 75 -9.60 3.88 8.76
C ARG A 75 -10.51 3.17 7.77
N GLN A 76 -10.01 2.08 7.19
CA GLN A 76 -10.77 1.23 6.29
C GLN A 76 -10.85 -0.17 6.89
N GLN A 77 -12.05 -0.73 6.93
CA GLN A 77 -12.28 -2.13 7.28
C GLN A 77 -13.10 -2.76 6.18
N PHE A 78 -12.74 -3.95 5.76
CA PHE A 78 -13.47 -4.65 4.71
C PHE A 78 -13.42 -6.16 4.95
N TRP A 79 -14.45 -6.82 4.49
CA TRP A 79 -14.64 -8.27 4.60
C TRP A 79 -14.78 -8.82 3.17
N PRO A 80 -13.77 -9.55 2.67
CA PRO A 80 -13.86 -10.17 1.34
C PRO A 80 -15.12 -11.03 1.21
N ASP A 81 -15.76 -10.95 0.07
CA ASP A 81 -17.01 -11.69 -0.15
C ASP A 81 -16.72 -13.17 -0.46
N PRO A 82 -17.15 -14.13 0.41
CA PRO A 82 -16.91 -15.55 0.20
C PRO A 82 -17.69 -16.13 -1.00
N SER A 83 -18.65 -15.41 -1.55
CA SER A 83 -19.33 -15.83 -2.80
C SER A 83 -18.49 -15.54 -4.04
N ILE A 84 -17.50 -14.65 -3.93
CA ILE A 84 -16.59 -14.24 -5.02
C ILE A 84 -15.24 -14.95 -4.88
N PHE A 85 -14.70 -15.00 -3.66
CA PHE A 85 -13.38 -15.55 -3.39
C PHE A 85 -13.44 -16.98 -2.90
N THR A 86 -12.63 -17.86 -3.48
CA THR A 86 -12.50 -19.25 -3.03
C THR A 86 -11.88 -19.40 -1.66
N THR A 87 -11.10 -18.38 -1.23
CA THR A 87 -10.56 -18.26 0.12
C THR A 87 -10.56 -16.81 0.56
N THR A 88 -10.92 -16.57 1.81
CA THR A 88 -10.87 -15.25 2.46
C THR A 88 -9.79 -15.19 3.55
N VAL A 89 -8.96 -16.22 3.64
CA VAL A 89 -7.86 -16.31 4.62
C VAL A 89 -6.62 -15.61 4.07
N TYR A 90 -6.21 -14.55 4.73
CA TYR A 90 -5.00 -13.82 4.38
C TYR A 90 -3.75 -14.60 4.78
N ARG A 91 -2.76 -14.61 3.90
CA ARG A 91 -1.44 -15.21 4.14
C ARG A 91 -0.43 -14.13 4.48
N TRP A 92 0.21 -14.30 5.63
CA TRP A 92 1.22 -13.36 6.12
C TRP A 92 2.36 -13.11 5.13
N ASP A 93 2.95 -14.17 4.62
CA ASP A 93 4.12 -14.13 3.73
C ASP A 93 3.87 -13.28 2.47
N ILE A 94 2.69 -13.43 1.88
CA ILE A 94 2.29 -12.67 0.68
C ILE A 94 2.14 -11.18 1.01
N ILE A 95 1.42 -10.85 2.09
CA ILE A 95 1.15 -9.45 2.48
C ILE A 95 2.44 -8.79 2.95
N ALA A 96 3.22 -9.46 3.80
CA ALA A 96 4.48 -8.93 4.33
C ALA A 96 5.49 -8.63 3.20
N SER A 97 5.60 -9.53 2.21
CA SER A 97 6.46 -9.31 1.04
C SER A 97 6.04 -8.04 0.29
N ARG A 98 4.74 -7.86 0.05
CA ARG A 98 4.23 -6.67 -0.65
C ARG A 98 4.39 -5.39 0.17
N MET A 99 4.15 -5.43 1.49
CA MET A 99 4.35 -4.26 2.36
C MET A 99 5.81 -3.83 2.41
N ARG A 100 6.74 -4.78 2.44
CA ARG A 100 8.18 -4.52 2.38
C ARG A 100 8.58 -3.85 1.07
N GLU A 101 8.12 -4.37 -0.05
CA GLU A 101 8.35 -3.79 -1.37
C GLU A 101 7.81 -2.36 -1.46
N LEU A 102 6.58 -2.12 -1.00
CA LEU A 102 5.98 -0.80 -0.96
C LEU A 102 6.76 0.19 -0.09
N ALA A 103 7.32 -0.26 1.03
CA ALA A 103 8.16 0.59 1.87
C ALA A 103 9.46 1.00 1.17
N TYR A 104 10.07 0.12 0.38
CA TYR A 104 11.24 0.44 -0.43
C TYR A 104 10.91 1.38 -1.60
N LEU A 105 9.79 1.18 -2.26
CA LEU A 105 9.37 2.03 -3.39
C LEU A 105 8.88 3.41 -2.94
N ASN A 106 8.56 3.59 -1.65
CA ASN A 106 8.07 4.85 -1.10
C ASN A 106 8.94 5.27 0.10
N ALA A 107 10.13 5.79 -0.20
CA ALA A 107 11.11 6.19 0.81
C ALA A 107 10.49 7.06 1.92
N GLY A 108 10.76 6.72 3.17
CA GLY A 108 10.26 7.42 4.36
C GLY A 108 8.85 7.02 4.82
N VAL A 109 8.09 6.26 4.04
CA VAL A 109 6.80 5.71 4.48
C VAL A 109 7.04 4.57 5.47
N LYS A 110 6.31 4.59 6.58
CA LYS A 110 6.32 3.55 7.60
C LYS A 110 5.03 2.72 7.49
N ILE A 111 5.18 1.42 7.26
CA ILE A 111 4.07 0.47 7.14
C ILE A 111 4.19 -0.55 8.27
N THR A 112 3.14 -0.69 9.08
CA THR A 112 3.07 -1.71 10.13
C THR A 112 2.01 -2.73 9.76
N LEU A 113 2.39 -3.99 9.69
CA LEU A 113 1.50 -5.13 9.47
C LEU A 113 1.34 -5.89 10.79
N THR A 114 0.11 -6.13 11.21
CA THR A 114 -0.21 -6.92 12.38
C THR A 114 -1.20 -8.01 12.01
N ASP A 115 -0.86 -9.26 12.30
CA ASP A 115 -1.78 -10.39 12.30
C ASP A 115 -2.31 -10.60 13.72
N LEU A 116 -3.60 -10.37 13.89
CA LEU A 116 -4.26 -10.52 15.18
C LEU A 116 -4.64 -11.98 15.51
N ARG A 117 -4.46 -12.89 14.55
CA ARG A 117 -4.66 -14.32 14.79
C ARG A 117 -3.48 -14.82 15.66
N PRO A 118 -3.77 -15.46 16.80
CA PRO A 118 -2.70 -15.97 17.65
C PRO A 118 -1.97 -17.15 16.97
N ASP A 119 -0.68 -17.24 17.19
CA ASP A 119 0.12 -18.43 16.88
C ASP A 119 -0.16 -19.56 17.89
N GLU A 120 0.57 -20.67 17.77
CA GLU A 120 0.47 -21.82 18.67
C GLU A 120 0.77 -21.48 20.14
N ASN A 121 1.47 -20.37 20.40
CA ASN A 121 1.81 -19.86 21.72
C ASN A 121 0.88 -18.72 22.20
N GLY A 122 -0.20 -18.44 21.46
CA GLY A 122 -1.15 -17.38 21.77
C GLY A 122 -0.65 -15.96 21.46
N LYS A 123 0.45 -15.81 20.71
CA LYS A 123 1.03 -14.51 20.38
C LYS A 123 0.58 -14.01 19.00
N THR A 124 0.32 -12.70 18.91
CA THR A 124 0.09 -12.02 17.64
C THR A 124 1.42 -11.66 16.97
N ARG A 125 1.42 -11.59 15.65
CA ARG A 125 2.60 -11.24 14.87
C ARG A 125 2.52 -9.81 14.37
N THR A 126 3.56 -8.99 14.62
CA THR A 126 3.67 -7.62 14.11
C THR A 126 5.05 -7.40 13.49
N GLU A 127 5.09 -6.77 12.33
CA GLU A 127 6.32 -6.36 11.64
C GLU A 127 6.15 -4.94 11.09
N THR A 128 7.21 -4.13 11.19
CA THR A 128 7.21 -2.77 10.66
C THR A 128 8.24 -2.66 9.54
N PHE A 129 7.78 -2.18 8.39
CA PHE A 129 8.59 -1.94 7.20
C PHE A 129 8.80 -0.43 7.06
N HIS A 130 10.05 -0.02 6.93
CA HIS A 130 10.43 1.38 6.78
C HIS A 130 11.79 1.46 6.11
N ALA A 131 11.86 2.08 4.95
CA ALA A 131 13.08 2.33 4.21
C ALA A 131 13.31 3.84 4.11
N LYS A 132 14.45 4.32 4.58
CA LYS A 132 14.83 5.74 4.49
C LYS A 132 15.44 6.07 3.13
N ASP A 133 16.26 5.16 2.62
CA ASP A 133 17.00 5.33 1.36
C ASP A 133 16.34 4.62 0.16
N GLY A 134 15.10 4.14 0.34
CA GLY A 134 14.26 3.64 -0.74
C GLY A 134 14.90 2.57 -1.61
N LEU A 135 15.08 2.84 -2.92
CA LEU A 135 15.63 1.88 -3.88
C LEU A 135 17.06 1.44 -3.56
N LYS A 136 17.87 2.23 -2.87
CA LYS A 136 19.21 1.81 -2.45
C LYS A 136 19.15 0.66 -1.44
N GLU A 137 18.23 0.74 -0.49
CA GLU A 137 17.99 -0.36 0.46
C GLU A 137 17.35 -1.55 -0.23
N PHE A 138 16.48 -1.30 -1.22
CA PHE A 138 15.79 -2.36 -1.95
C PHE A 138 16.76 -3.24 -2.74
N VAL A 139 17.66 -2.66 -3.50
CA VAL A 139 18.63 -3.44 -4.28
C VAL A 139 19.56 -4.25 -3.36
N ARG A 140 19.99 -3.69 -2.22
CA ARG A 140 20.73 -4.44 -1.20
C ARG A 140 19.92 -5.60 -0.61
N TYR A 141 18.65 -5.39 -0.36
CA TYR A 141 17.76 -6.44 0.13
C TYR A 141 17.58 -7.58 -0.87
N VAL A 142 17.37 -7.26 -2.14
CA VAL A 142 17.23 -8.27 -3.22
C VAL A 142 18.51 -9.08 -3.36
N ASP A 143 19.66 -8.42 -3.23
CA ASP A 143 20.98 -9.01 -3.44
C ASP A 143 21.66 -9.53 -2.16
N ARG A 144 20.98 -9.51 -1.02
CA ARG A 144 21.51 -9.77 0.34
C ARG A 144 22.18 -11.13 0.55
N HIS A 145 21.94 -12.10 -0.30
CA HIS A 145 22.49 -13.47 -0.22
C HIS A 145 23.61 -13.73 -1.22
N ARG A 146 24.06 -12.68 -1.92
CA ARG A 146 25.10 -12.78 -2.97
C ARG A 146 26.37 -12.05 -2.52
N THR A 147 27.49 -12.44 -3.11
CA THR A 147 28.76 -11.74 -2.89
C THR A 147 28.84 -10.55 -3.81
N HIS A 148 28.90 -9.35 -3.25
CA HIS A 148 28.96 -8.11 -4.01
C HIS A 148 30.39 -7.86 -4.56
N LEU A 149 30.49 -7.28 -5.75
CA LEU A 149 31.76 -6.85 -6.33
C LEU A 149 32.27 -5.54 -5.68
N PHE A 150 31.35 -4.72 -5.14
CA PHE A 150 31.66 -3.51 -4.39
C PHE A 150 30.48 -3.16 -3.47
N ASP A 151 30.73 -2.42 -2.41
CA ASP A 151 29.74 -2.14 -1.37
C ASP A 151 28.76 -1.01 -1.71
N ASP A 152 29.16 -0.12 -2.63
CA ASP A 152 28.36 1.04 -2.98
C ASP A 152 27.26 0.70 -4.00
N VAL A 153 26.06 1.23 -3.75
CA VAL A 153 24.95 1.16 -4.71
C VAL A 153 25.11 2.27 -5.73
N ILE A 154 25.17 1.91 -7.00
CA ILE A 154 25.07 2.87 -8.10
C ILE A 154 23.63 3.37 -8.12
N TYR A 155 23.45 4.67 -7.90
CA TYR A 155 22.12 5.26 -7.80
C TYR A 155 21.99 6.50 -8.67
N LEU A 156 20.94 6.54 -9.46
CA LEU A 156 20.56 7.66 -10.31
C LEU A 156 19.14 8.09 -9.98
N LYS A 157 18.95 9.38 -9.77
CA LYS A 157 17.64 10.03 -9.67
C LYS A 157 17.60 11.20 -10.65
N THR A 158 16.65 11.19 -11.56
CA THR A 158 16.50 12.24 -12.58
C THR A 158 15.02 12.43 -12.93
N GLU A 159 14.75 13.42 -13.74
CA GLU A 159 13.40 13.71 -14.25
C GLU A 159 13.49 14.00 -15.75
N LYS A 160 12.60 13.42 -16.51
CA LYS A 160 12.48 13.68 -17.95
C LYS A 160 11.02 13.92 -18.33
N GLN A 161 10.72 15.06 -18.93
CA GLN A 161 9.34 15.44 -19.31
C GLN A 161 8.35 15.39 -18.14
N ASN A 162 8.77 15.85 -16.95
CA ASN A 162 8.01 15.79 -15.70
C ASN A 162 7.72 14.36 -15.21
N ILE A 163 8.49 13.36 -15.67
CA ILE A 163 8.41 11.98 -15.21
C ILE A 163 9.64 11.72 -14.35
N PRO A 164 9.48 11.47 -13.04
CA PRO A 164 10.59 11.10 -12.17
C PRO A 164 11.09 9.70 -12.52
N ILE A 165 12.39 9.53 -12.57
CA ILE A 165 13.09 8.27 -12.87
C ILE A 165 14.08 8.02 -11.75
N GLU A 166 14.01 6.85 -11.14
CA GLU A 166 14.99 6.37 -10.16
C GLU A 166 15.54 5.01 -10.59
N VAL A 167 16.86 4.85 -10.49
CA VAL A 167 17.56 3.61 -10.80
C VAL A 167 18.55 3.31 -9.70
N ALA A 168 18.54 2.07 -9.20
CA ALA A 168 19.54 1.56 -8.26
C ALA A 168 20.11 0.24 -8.79
N VAL A 169 21.44 0.11 -8.82
CA VAL A 169 22.14 -1.05 -9.37
C VAL A 169 23.21 -1.52 -8.40
N MET A 170 23.32 -2.82 -8.22
CA MET A 170 24.48 -3.51 -7.60
C MET A 170 24.99 -4.60 -8.52
N TYR A 171 26.29 -4.85 -8.44
CA TYR A 171 26.91 -5.96 -9.13
C TYR A 171 27.39 -7.00 -8.12
N ASN A 172 27.22 -8.26 -8.46
CA ASN A 172 27.63 -9.42 -7.68
C ASN A 172 28.40 -10.42 -8.53
N THR A 173 28.89 -11.48 -7.91
CA THR A 173 29.70 -12.52 -8.58
C THR A 173 28.88 -13.58 -9.30
N ASP A 174 27.55 -13.53 -9.23
CA ASP A 174 26.69 -14.50 -9.90
C ASP A 174 26.61 -14.21 -11.41
N TYR A 175 26.37 -15.25 -12.19
CA TYR A 175 26.15 -15.16 -13.64
C TYR A 175 24.68 -14.90 -14.02
N SER A 176 23.83 -14.61 -13.04
CA SER A 176 22.40 -14.35 -13.25
C SER A 176 22.07 -12.87 -13.10
N GLU A 177 21.25 -12.37 -13.99
CA GLU A 177 20.69 -11.04 -13.95
C GLU A 177 19.37 -11.02 -13.14
N ASN A 178 19.15 -9.98 -12.34
CA ASN A 178 17.90 -9.80 -11.58
C ASN A 178 17.43 -8.37 -11.73
N ILE A 179 16.47 -8.13 -12.63
CA ILE A 179 15.95 -6.82 -12.96
C ILE A 179 14.51 -6.68 -12.46
N HIS A 180 14.25 -5.66 -11.68
CA HIS A 180 12.93 -5.26 -11.21
C HIS A 180 12.57 -3.89 -11.78
N SER A 181 11.41 -3.75 -12.42
CA SER A 181 10.91 -2.48 -12.93
C SER A 181 9.53 -2.17 -12.36
N TYR A 182 9.32 -0.91 -11.99
CA TYR A 182 8.10 -0.43 -11.39
C TYR A 182 7.64 0.86 -12.06
N VAL A 183 6.33 1.02 -12.17
CA VAL A 183 5.68 2.29 -12.53
C VAL A 183 4.85 2.72 -11.34
N ASN A 184 5.09 3.95 -10.88
CA ASN A 184 4.46 4.49 -9.67
C ASN A 184 3.67 5.76 -10.00
#